data_ef6b7bd3c95c8389b3a5aff06b814309
#
_entry.id   ef6b7bd3c95c8389b3a5aff06b814309
#
_cell.length_a   1.000
_cell.length_b   1.000
_cell.length_c   1.000
_cell.angle_alpha   90.00
_cell.angle_beta   90.00
_cell.angle_gamma   90.00
#
_symmetry.space_group_name_H-M   'P 1'
#
loop_
_entity.id
_entity.type
_entity.pdbx_description
1 polymer ?
#
loop_
_entity_poly.entity_id
_entity_poly.type
_entity_poly.pdbx_seq_one_letter_code
_entity_poly.pdbx_strand_id
1 'polypeptide(L)'
;MLSTTAFAALALQCAASVHPDTAHEVARVESGFNPYAIAEIIPKVERKPGDKGVVSYFPKTKEAALQIVNQIESRNHRYSVGLMQITSTNFANFNTTAEKMFDPCENLKVSEKILVDCYKRGGDILRGLSCYYSGNPETGTKPESDFNNTSYIQRIGFNPPDNKKNWVVPSVKDAIRSEELV
;
A
#
# COMPACT_ATOMS: atom_id res chain seq x y z
N MET A 1 13.69 2.24 9.24
CA MET A 1 12.35 2.83 9.41
C MET A 1 12.47 4.33 9.33
N LEU A 2 11.67 4.99 8.49
CA LEU A 2 11.65 6.45 8.39
C LEU A 2 10.88 7.06 9.58
N SER A 3 11.27 8.25 10.01
CA SER A 3 10.43 9.04 10.91
C SER A 3 9.22 9.60 10.16
N THR A 4 8.15 9.88 10.87
CA THR A 4 6.93 10.48 10.28
C THR A 4 7.22 11.81 9.60
N THR A 5 8.10 12.63 10.16
CA THR A 5 8.52 13.91 9.56
C THR A 5 9.31 13.70 8.26
N ALA A 6 10.25 12.75 8.24
CA ALA A 6 11.01 12.44 7.03
C ALA A 6 10.09 11.87 5.94
N PHE A 7 9.14 11.03 6.32
CA PHE A 7 8.13 10.51 5.38
C PHE A 7 7.27 11.62 4.80
N ALA A 8 6.75 12.53 5.63
CA ALA A 8 5.90 13.63 5.16
C ALA A 8 6.63 14.52 4.15
N ALA A 9 7.91 14.85 4.39
CA ALA A 9 8.72 15.61 3.45
C ALA A 9 8.90 14.89 2.11
N LEU A 10 9.16 13.57 2.15
CA LEU A 10 9.27 12.76 0.94
C LEU A 10 7.93 12.64 0.20
N ALA A 11 6.82 12.47 0.90
CA ALA A 11 5.49 12.39 0.28
C ALA A 11 5.15 13.67 -0.49
N LEU A 12 5.38 14.85 0.11
CA LEU A 12 5.18 16.14 -0.54
C LEU A 12 6.05 16.32 -1.80
N GLN A 13 7.27 15.79 -1.78
CA GLN A 13 8.21 15.92 -2.89
C GLN A 13 7.98 14.90 -4.00
N CYS A 14 7.64 13.66 -3.64
CA CYS A 14 7.71 12.50 -4.53
C CYS A 14 6.33 11.96 -4.94
N ALA A 15 5.25 12.39 -4.28
CA ALA A 15 3.87 11.99 -4.55
C ALA A 15 2.93 13.19 -4.38
N ALA A 16 3.21 14.27 -5.12
CA ALA A 16 2.57 15.57 -4.94
C ALA A 16 1.06 15.58 -5.24
N SER A 17 0.58 14.63 -6.04
CA SER A 17 -0.86 14.48 -6.36
C SER A 17 -1.63 13.69 -5.29
N VAL A 18 -0.93 13.14 -4.28
CA VAL A 18 -1.56 12.43 -3.16
C VAL A 18 -1.48 13.27 -1.91
N HIS A 19 -2.62 13.46 -1.23
CA HIS A 19 -2.61 14.20 0.02
C HIS A 19 -1.66 13.54 1.03
N PRO A 20 -0.81 14.32 1.74
CA PRO A 20 0.17 13.76 2.69
C PRO A 20 -0.42 12.83 3.74
N ASP A 21 -1.62 13.14 4.25
CA ASP A 21 -2.29 12.27 5.23
C ASP A 21 -2.73 10.93 4.61
N THR A 22 -3.19 10.93 3.36
CA THR A 22 -3.51 9.69 2.65
C THR A 22 -2.26 8.84 2.48
N ALA A 23 -1.17 9.43 1.99
CA ALA A 23 0.10 8.73 1.83
C ALA A 23 0.63 8.21 3.17
N HIS A 24 0.51 9.00 4.25
CA HIS A 24 0.93 8.62 5.60
C HIS A 24 0.17 7.40 6.10
N GLU A 25 -1.16 7.41 6.03
CA GLU A 25 -1.97 6.30 6.54
C GLU A 25 -1.77 5.01 5.72
N VAL A 26 -1.62 5.13 4.40
CA VAL A 26 -1.27 3.99 3.56
C VAL A 26 0.09 3.42 3.97
N ALA A 27 1.15 4.23 4.02
CA ALA A 27 2.49 3.76 4.40
C ALA A 27 2.54 3.17 5.82
N ARG A 28 1.77 3.73 6.75
CA ARG A 28 1.64 3.20 8.11
C ARG A 28 1.11 1.76 8.11
N VAL A 29 0.07 1.51 7.35
CA VAL A 29 -0.58 0.19 7.26
C VAL A 29 0.25 -0.79 6.43
N GLU A 30 0.82 -0.34 5.31
CA GLU A 30 1.53 -1.20 4.36
C GLU A 30 2.90 -1.66 4.87
N SER A 31 3.69 -0.76 5.46
CA SER A 31 5.08 -1.04 5.81
C SER A 31 5.52 -0.61 7.21
N GLY A 32 4.68 0.15 7.92
CA GLY A 32 5.10 0.82 9.14
C GLY A 32 6.29 1.78 8.89
N PHE A 33 6.32 2.43 7.73
CA PHE A 33 7.39 3.34 7.28
C PHE A 33 8.75 2.66 7.07
N ASN A 34 8.78 1.35 6.85
CA ASN A 34 10.01 0.63 6.53
C ASN A 34 10.22 0.60 5.00
N PRO A 35 11.26 1.27 4.46
CA PRO A 35 11.51 1.29 3.02
C PRO A 35 11.94 -0.06 2.45
N TYR A 36 12.33 -1.00 3.31
CA TYR A 36 12.78 -2.34 2.93
C TYR A 36 11.77 -3.44 3.27
N ALA A 37 10.55 -3.08 3.69
CA ALA A 37 9.51 -4.07 3.97
C ALA A 37 9.19 -4.90 2.72
N ILE A 38 9.00 -6.20 2.91
CA ILE A 38 8.65 -7.15 1.86
C ILE A 38 7.49 -8.00 2.36
N ALA A 39 6.49 -8.20 1.53
CA ALA A 39 5.41 -9.15 1.75
C ALA A 39 5.40 -10.19 0.63
N GLU A 40 5.77 -11.43 0.93
CA GLU A 40 5.69 -12.57 0.02
C GLU A 40 4.27 -13.12 0.00
N ILE A 41 3.71 -13.31 -1.18
CA ILE A 41 2.36 -13.83 -1.39
C ILE A 41 2.47 -15.30 -1.71
N ILE A 42 2.08 -16.14 -0.76
CA ILE A 42 2.12 -17.59 -0.92
C ILE A 42 0.98 -18.05 -1.83
N PRO A 43 1.25 -18.81 -2.90
CA PRO A 43 0.22 -19.36 -3.78
C PRO A 43 -0.76 -20.25 -3.00
N LYS A 44 -2.05 -20.18 -3.34
CA LYS A 44 -3.09 -20.96 -2.63
C LYS A 44 -2.80 -22.46 -2.62
N VAL A 45 -2.20 -22.97 -3.68
CA VAL A 45 -1.86 -24.40 -3.84
C VAL A 45 -0.77 -24.88 -2.88
N GLU A 46 0.02 -23.97 -2.32
CA GLU A 46 1.12 -24.25 -1.40
C GLU A 46 0.71 -24.08 0.07
N ARG A 47 -0.46 -23.47 0.33
CA ARG A 47 -0.94 -23.21 1.70
C ARG A 47 -1.53 -24.47 2.32
N LYS A 48 -1.12 -24.76 3.55
CA LYS A 48 -1.80 -25.74 4.40
C LYS A 48 -3.00 -25.09 5.11
N PRO A 49 -3.98 -25.87 5.55
CA PRO A 49 -5.06 -25.36 6.39
C PRO A 49 -4.51 -24.60 7.60
N GLY A 50 -4.90 -23.33 7.76
CA GLY A 50 -4.43 -22.44 8.83
C GLY A 50 -3.22 -21.58 8.48
N ASP A 51 -2.57 -21.80 7.34
CA ASP A 51 -1.46 -20.95 6.89
C ASP A 51 -1.96 -19.57 6.47
N LYS A 52 -1.19 -18.54 6.85
CA LYS A 52 -1.39 -17.18 6.34
C LYS A 52 -0.99 -17.13 4.85
N GLY A 53 -1.75 -16.37 4.07
CA GLY A 53 -1.46 -16.18 2.64
C GLY A 53 -0.30 -15.23 2.35
N VAL A 54 0.27 -14.62 3.38
CA VAL A 54 1.34 -13.62 3.26
C VAL A 54 2.38 -13.85 4.34
N VAL A 55 3.66 -13.79 3.95
CA VAL A 55 4.81 -13.78 4.86
C VAL A 55 5.50 -12.43 4.76
N SER A 56 5.66 -11.75 5.90
CA SER A 56 6.28 -10.42 5.95
C SER A 56 7.73 -10.48 6.43
N TYR A 57 8.58 -9.71 5.76
CA TYR A 57 10.01 -9.56 6.09
C TYR A 57 10.33 -8.08 6.32
N PHE A 58 11.16 -7.80 7.32
CA PHE A 58 11.55 -6.43 7.69
C PHE A 58 13.09 -6.30 7.78
N PRO A 59 13.80 -6.47 6.65
CA PRO A 59 15.25 -6.31 6.64
C PRO A 59 15.64 -4.87 6.97
N LYS A 60 16.87 -4.71 7.48
CA LYS A 60 17.39 -3.39 7.91
C LYS A 60 18.16 -2.68 6.82
N THR A 61 18.58 -3.38 5.78
CA THR A 61 19.38 -2.84 4.67
C THR A 61 18.82 -3.26 3.33
N LYS A 62 19.15 -2.48 2.30
CA LYS A 62 18.76 -2.77 0.91
C LYS A 62 19.33 -4.09 0.42
N GLU A 63 20.57 -4.39 0.78
CA GLU A 63 21.27 -5.62 0.38
C GLU A 63 20.56 -6.86 0.94
N ALA A 64 20.20 -6.83 2.24
CA ALA A 64 19.44 -7.91 2.86
C ALA A 64 18.04 -8.05 2.22
N ALA A 65 17.40 -6.93 1.87
CA ALA A 65 16.11 -6.95 1.18
C ALA A 65 16.21 -7.60 -0.21
N LEU A 66 17.25 -7.28 -0.99
CA LEU A 66 17.48 -7.87 -2.30
C LEU A 66 17.76 -9.37 -2.22
N GLN A 67 18.48 -9.83 -1.21
CA GLN A 67 18.71 -11.27 -0.97
C GLN A 67 17.38 -12.01 -0.74
N ILE A 68 16.47 -11.43 0.05
CA ILE A 68 15.14 -12.00 0.29
C ILE A 68 14.32 -12.01 -1.01
N VAL A 69 14.31 -10.91 -1.77
CA VAL A 69 13.63 -10.85 -3.06
C VAL A 69 14.12 -11.96 -4.01
N ASN A 70 15.43 -12.14 -4.15
CA ASN A 70 16.00 -13.19 -5.00
C ASN A 70 15.52 -14.58 -4.57
N GLN A 71 15.40 -14.85 -3.28
CA GLN A 71 14.87 -16.12 -2.77
C GLN A 71 13.38 -16.29 -3.10
N ILE A 72 12.58 -15.22 -3.01
CA ILE A 72 11.16 -15.25 -3.35
C ILE A 72 10.98 -15.48 -4.85
N GLU A 73 11.74 -14.79 -5.69
CA GLU A 73 11.72 -14.96 -7.15
C GLU A 73 12.16 -16.35 -7.59
N SER A 74 13.13 -16.97 -6.92
CA SER A 74 13.53 -18.35 -7.18
C SER A 74 12.42 -19.39 -6.96
N ARG A 75 11.42 -19.03 -6.12
CA ARG A 75 10.20 -19.82 -5.88
C ARG A 75 9.05 -19.46 -6.83
N ASN A 76 9.24 -18.48 -7.72
CA ASN A 76 8.19 -17.91 -8.57
C ASN A 76 6.99 -17.33 -7.79
N HIS A 77 7.22 -16.83 -6.58
CA HIS A 77 6.18 -16.18 -5.80
C HIS A 77 6.06 -14.69 -6.16
N ARG A 78 4.84 -14.18 -6.07
CA ARG A 78 4.60 -12.74 -6.11
C ARG A 78 4.96 -12.12 -4.76
N TYR A 79 5.33 -10.87 -4.78
CA TYR A 79 5.67 -10.12 -3.57
C TYR A 79 5.35 -8.64 -3.73
N SER A 80 5.26 -7.94 -2.61
CA SER A 80 5.16 -6.48 -2.55
C SER A 80 6.35 -5.92 -1.77
N VAL A 81 6.82 -4.73 -2.14
CA VAL A 81 8.05 -4.14 -1.58
C VAL A 81 7.94 -2.65 -1.31
N GLY A 82 8.70 -2.22 -0.32
CA GLY A 82 8.97 -0.83 0.00
C GLY A 82 7.87 -0.15 0.83
N LEU A 83 7.97 1.17 0.94
CA LEU A 83 7.09 1.98 1.79
C LEU A 83 5.60 1.78 1.52
N MET A 84 5.23 1.74 0.27
CA MET A 84 3.85 1.68 -0.21
C MET A 84 3.48 0.28 -0.73
N GLN A 85 4.31 -0.73 -0.47
CA GLN A 85 4.09 -2.13 -0.82
C GLN A 85 3.70 -2.35 -2.29
N ILE A 86 4.53 -1.85 -3.21
CA ILE A 86 4.31 -2.04 -4.65
C ILE A 86 4.50 -3.51 -5.02
N THR A 87 3.46 -4.13 -5.58
CA THR A 87 3.46 -5.53 -5.96
C THR A 87 4.27 -5.77 -7.23
N SER A 88 5.05 -6.85 -7.27
CA SER A 88 5.94 -7.22 -8.37
C SER A 88 5.24 -7.32 -9.74
N THR A 89 3.93 -7.65 -9.76
CA THR A 89 3.12 -7.67 -10.98
C THR A 89 2.95 -6.30 -11.65
N ASN A 90 3.20 -5.22 -10.92
CA ASN A 90 3.14 -3.86 -11.46
C ASN A 90 4.47 -3.39 -12.06
N PHE A 91 5.57 -4.09 -11.82
CA PHE A 91 6.91 -3.61 -12.20
C PHE A 91 7.06 -3.36 -13.70
N ALA A 92 6.57 -4.26 -14.53
CA ALA A 92 6.62 -4.11 -15.98
C ALA A 92 5.84 -2.87 -16.44
N ASN A 93 4.66 -2.60 -15.87
CA ASN A 93 3.80 -1.47 -16.24
C ASN A 93 4.45 -0.12 -15.95
N PHE A 94 5.31 -0.06 -14.91
CA PHE A 94 5.99 1.17 -14.48
C PHE A 94 7.49 1.18 -14.84
N ASN A 95 7.96 0.21 -15.63
CA ASN A 95 9.38 0.07 -16.01
C ASN A 95 10.32 0.18 -14.79
N THR A 96 10.01 -0.58 -13.76
CA THR A 96 10.70 -0.56 -12.47
C THR A 96 11.17 -1.96 -12.06
N THR A 97 11.89 -2.03 -10.94
CA THR A 97 12.44 -3.27 -10.35
C THR A 97 12.30 -3.21 -8.84
N ALA A 98 12.42 -4.36 -8.15
CA ALA A 98 12.45 -4.40 -6.70
C ALA A 98 13.54 -3.49 -6.12
N GLU A 99 14.71 -3.45 -6.75
CA GLU A 99 15.81 -2.60 -6.31
C GLU A 99 15.45 -1.11 -6.31
N LYS A 100 14.78 -0.62 -7.37
CA LYS A 100 14.30 0.76 -7.46
C LYS A 100 13.19 1.02 -6.44
N MET A 101 12.33 0.03 -6.20
CA MET A 101 11.23 0.16 -5.24
C MET A 101 11.67 0.19 -3.77
N PHE A 102 12.93 -0.12 -3.47
CA PHE A 102 13.51 0.13 -2.14
C PHE A 102 14.02 1.58 -1.97
N ASP A 103 14.06 2.38 -3.03
CA ASP A 103 14.20 3.83 -2.90
C ASP A 103 12.86 4.45 -2.48
N PRO A 104 12.80 5.19 -1.37
CA PRO A 104 11.57 5.76 -0.85
C PRO A 104 10.85 6.68 -1.84
N CYS A 105 11.59 7.53 -2.56
CA CYS A 105 10.99 8.47 -3.50
C CYS A 105 10.46 7.76 -4.75
N GLU A 106 11.21 6.81 -5.31
CA GLU A 106 10.75 6.03 -6.46
C GLU A 106 9.52 5.18 -6.11
N ASN A 107 9.48 4.62 -4.89
CA ASN A 107 8.32 3.87 -4.40
C ASN A 107 7.07 4.76 -4.29
N LEU A 108 7.22 5.97 -3.73
CA LEU A 108 6.15 6.96 -3.64
C LEU A 108 5.65 7.41 -5.01
N LYS A 109 6.54 7.69 -5.97
CA LYS A 109 6.16 8.07 -7.34
C LYS A 109 5.32 6.99 -8.05
N VAL A 110 5.68 5.72 -7.87
CA VAL A 110 4.92 4.61 -8.45
C VAL A 110 3.58 4.45 -7.74
N SER A 111 3.56 4.55 -6.40
CA SER A 111 2.32 4.46 -5.63
C SER A 111 1.32 5.56 -5.99
N GLU A 112 1.79 6.79 -6.19
CA GLU A 112 0.97 7.91 -6.68
C GLU A 112 0.26 7.56 -7.97
N LYS A 113 0.99 7.07 -8.97
CA LYS A 113 0.41 6.70 -10.27
C LYS A 113 -0.66 5.62 -10.14
N ILE A 114 -0.42 4.61 -9.31
CA ILE A 114 -1.38 3.53 -9.05
C ILE A 114 -2.62 4.08 -8.34
N LEU A 115 -2.42 4.90 -7.30
CA LEU A 115 -3.52 5.43 -6.51
C LEU A 115 -4.39 6.40 -7.33
N VAL A 116 -3.77 7.28 -8.13
CA VAL A 116 -4.48 8.19 -9.04
C VAL A 116 -5.32 7.41 -10.07
N ASP A 117 -4.76 6.36 -10.67
CA ASP A 117 -5.50 5.50 -11.60
C ASP A 117 -6.67 4.79 -10.89
N CYS A 118 -6.43 4.24 -9.71
CA CYS A 118 -7.45 3.60 -8.88
C CYS A 118 -8.56 4.58 -8.47
N TYR A 119 -8.21 5.80 -8.11
CA TYR A 119 -9.17 6.85 -7.79
C TYR A 119 -10.06 7.19 -8.99
N LYS A 120 -9.46 7.39 -10.17
CA LYS A 120 -10.21 7.65 -11.40
C LYS A 120 -11.19 6.53 -11.76
N ARG A 121 -10.78 5.28 -11.57
CA ARG A 121 -11.63 4.11 -11.81
C ARG A 121 -12.69 3.90 -10.72
N GLY A 122 -12.38 4.19 -9.48
CA GLY A 122 -13.29 4.02 -8.34
C GLY A 122 -14.32 5.13 -8.21
N GLY A 123 -13.99 6.35 -8.61
CA GLY A 123 -14.82 7.54 -8.53
C GLY A 123 -14.84 8.23 -7.16
N ASP A 124 -14.29 7.59 -6.13
CA ASP A 124 -14.13 8.15 -4.78
C ASP A 124 -12.89 7.55 -4.08
N ILE A 125 -12.50 8.16 -2.95
CA ILE A 125 -11.28 7.77 -2.24
C ILE A 125 -11.36 6.37 -1.64
N LEU A 126 -12.49 5.96 -1.10
CA LEU A 126 -12.62 4.65 -0.45
C LEU A 126 -12.47 3.53 -1.48
N ARG A 127 -13.11 3.69 -2.63
CA ARG A 127 -13.00 2.74 -3.75
C ARG A 127 -11.62 2.80 -4.39
N GLY A 128 -11.01 3.99 -4.48
CA GLY A 128 -9.65 4.18 -4.94
C GLY A 128 -8.63 3.45 -4.04
N LEU A 129 -8.74 3.61 -2.73
CA LEU A 129 -7.88 2.91 -1.76
C LEU A 129 -8.15 1.40 -1.73
N SER A 130 -9.41 0.96 -1.84
CA SER A 130 -9.74 -0.46 -2.00
C SER A 130 -9.11 -1.06 -3.26
N CYS A 131 -9.17 -0.33 -4.38
CA CYS A 131 -8.53 -0.70 -5.64
C CYS A 131 -7.00 -0.76 -5.48
N TYR A 132 -6.39 0.22 -4.82
CA TYR A 132 -4.95 0.22 -4.52
C TYR A 132 -4.52 -1.05 -3.78
N TYR A 133 -5.25 -1.42 -2.74
CA TYR A 133 -4.99 -2.59 -1.91
C TYR A 133 -5.10 -3.91 -2.68
N SER A 134 -6.16 -4.07 -3.49
CA SER A 134 -6.56 -5.38 -4.01
C SER A 134 -6.71 -5.44 -5.54
N GLY A 135 -6.56 -4.33 -6.25
CA GLY A 135 -6.95 -4.20 -7.65
C GLY A 135 -8.46 -4.08 -7.89
N ASN A 136 -9.28 -4.17 -6.82
CA ASN A 136 -10.74 -4.15 -6.91
C ASN A 136 -11.34 -3.08 -5.99
N PRO A 137 -12.25 -2.21 -6.47
CA PRO A 137 -12.83 -1.12 -5.69
C PRO A 137 -13.65 -1.54 -4.47
N GLU A 138 -14.07 -2.79 -4.39
CA GLU A 138 -14.98 -3.28 -3.34
C GLU A 138 -14.29 -4.18 -2.29
N THR A 139 -13.15 -4.79 -2.63
CA THR A 139 -12.53 -5.81 -1.77
C THR A 139 -12.01 -5.23 -0.46
N GLY A 140 -11.33 -4.09 -0.51
CA GLY A 140 -10.73 -3.44 0.68
C GLY A 140 -11.75 -2.85 1.65
N THR A 141 -13.04 -2.80 1.28
CA THR A 141 -14.13 -2.37 2.17
C THR A 141 -14.68 -3.50 3.03
N LYS A 142 -14.35 -4.76 2.69
CA LYS A 142 -14.87 -5.95 3.38
C LYS A 142 -13.97 -6.35 4.55
N PRO A 143 -14.54 -6.81 5.67
CA PRO A 143 -13.77 -7.35 6.79
C PRO A 143 -12.95 -8.58 6.38
N GLU A 144 -11.74 -8.69 6.88
CA GLU A 144 -10.81 -9.78 6.62
C GLU A 144 -10.49 -10.52 7.93
N SER A 145 -10.68 -11.84 7.95
CA SER A 145 -10.42 -12.69 9.12
C SER A 145 -8.97 -12.61 9.60
N ASP A 146 -8.03 -12.53 8.68
CA ASP A 146 -6.59 -12.45 8.97
C ASP A 146 -6.18 -11.14 9.67
N PHE A 147 -7.07 -10.15 9.68
CA PHE A 147 -6.89 -8.84 10.27
C PHE A 147 -7.96 -8.51 11.34
N ASN A 148 -8.27 -9.48 12.19
CA ASN A 148 -9.26 -9.32 13.29
C ASN A 148 -10.62 -8.82 12.81
N ASN A 149 -11.08 -9.27 11.65
CA ASN A 149 -12.33 -8.83 11.01
C ASN A 149 -12.40 -7.32 10.75
N THR A 150 -11.26 -6.66 10.55
CA THR A 150 -11.21 -5.28 10.06
C THR A 150 -11.00 -5.25 8.56
N SER A 151 -11.61 -4.26 7.89
CA SER A 151 -11.35 -4.00 6.47
C SER A 151 -10.06 -3.19 6.29
N TYR A 152 -9.48 -3.21 5.09
CA TYR A 152 -8.34 -2.35 4.75
C TYR A 152 -8.68 -0.87 4.99
N ILE A 153 -9.86 -0.44 4.56
CA ILE A 153 -10.35 0.94 4.74
C ILE A 153 -10.39 1.34 6.21
N GLN A 154 -10.84 0.46 7.10
CA GLN A 154 -10.81 0.70 8.54
C GLN A 154 -9.38 0.81 9.08
N ARG A 155 -8.46 -0.05 8.63
CA ARG A 155 -7.05 -0.02 9.05
C ARG A 155 -6.34 1.29 8.68
N ILE A 156 -6.69 1.90 7.56
CA ILE A 156 -6.17 3.22 7.14
C ILE A 156 -6.97 4.40 7.70
N GLY A 157 -7.78 4.19 8.73
CA GLY A 157 -8.44 5.25 9.48
C GLY A 157 -9.84 5.65 8.99
N PHE A 158 -10.36 5.02 7.95
CA PHE A 158 -11.73 5.24 7.50
C PHE A 158 -12.68 4.29 8.23
N ASN A 159 -13.21 4.70 9.36
CA ASN A 159 -14.22 3.92 10.05
C ASN A 159 -15.59 4.14 9.40
N PRO A 160 -16.35 3.06 9.09
CA PRO A 160 -17.75 3.23 8.73
C PRO A 160 -18.47 3.90 9.89
N PRO A 161 -19.43 4.80 9.65
CA PRO A 161 -20.21 5.40 10.71
C PRO A 161 -20.92 4.29 11.49
N ASP A 162 -20.79 4.30 12.81
CA ASP A 162 -21.73 3.60 13.67
C ASP A 162 -23.13 4.06 13.27
N ASN A 163 -23.91 3.15 12.71
CA ASN A 163 -25.29 3.33 12.28
C ASN A 163 -25.87 4.72 12.55
N LYS A 164 -25.92 5.57 11.53
CA LYS A 164 -26.71 6.81 11.50
C LYS A 164 -26.05 8.15 11.73
N LYS A 165 -24.80 8.45 11.49
CA LYS A 165 -24.46 9.87 11.21
C LYS A 165 -23.00 10.08 10.80
N ASN A 166 -22.84 10.64 9.62
CA ASN A 166 -21.68 11.40 9.15
C ASN A 166 -20.32 10.66 9.17
N TRP A 167 -19.95 10.13 8.02
CA TRP A 167 -18.57 9.85 7.71
C TRP A 167 -17.75 11.12 7.89
N VAL A 168 -17.02 11.23 8.98
CA VAL A 168 -15.97 12.22 9.11
C VAL A 168 -14.72 11.57 8.55
N VAL A 169 -14.42 11.85 7.30
CA VAL A 169 -13.14 11.52 6.71
C VAL A 169 -12.16 12.56 7.26
N PRO A 170 -11.09 12.19 8.00
CA PRO A 170 -10.04 13.16 8.37
C PRO A 170 -9.57 13.91 7.12
N SER A 171 -8.73 14.90 7.24
CA SER A 171 -8.23 15.85 6.22
C SER A 171 -8.11 15.35 4.76
N VAL A 172 -8.05 14.04 4.54
CA VAL A 172 -8.17 13.38 3.24
C VAL A 172 -9.38 13.86 2.44
N LYS A 173 -10.48 14.24 3.10
CA LYS A 173 -11.68 14.74 2.45
C LYS A 173 -11.44 16.08 1.71
N ASP A 174 -10.53 16.87 2.23
CA ASP A 174 -10.20 18.17 1.63
C ASP A 174 -9.21 18.01 0.47
N ALA A 175 -8.38 16.96 0.50
CA ALA A 175 -7.47 16.60 -0.58
C ALA A 175 -8.18 16.17 -1.87
N ILE A 176 -9.35 15.54 -1.73
CA ILE A 176 -10.12 15.02 -2.87
C ILE A 176 -10.91 16.11 -3.57
N ARG A 177 -11.11 17.25 -2.94
CA ARG A 177 -11.84 18.39 -3.52
C ARG A 177 -11.02 19.21 -4.49
N SER A 178 -9.70 19.14 -4.43
CA SER A 178 -8.87 19.73 -5.46
C SER A 178 -8.77 18.72 -6.61
N GLU A 179 -9.13 19.09 -7.81
CA GLU A 179 -9.02 18.25 -9.01
C GLU A 179 -7.57 17.79 -9.28
N GLU A 180 -6.62 18.33 -8.53
CA GLU A 180 -5.18 18.10 -8.64
C GLU A 180 -4.64 17.09 -7.62
N LEU A 181 -5.42 16.75 -6.55
CA LEU A 181 -4.95 15.87 -5.47
C LEU A 181 -5.83 14.63 -5.33
N VAL A 182 -5.21 13.47 -5.24
CA VAL A 182 -5.85 12.17 -4.97
C VAL A 182 -5.44 11.65 -3.61
#